data_d394550eaeae936be6190673e5b770a2
#
_entry.id   d394550eaeae936be6190673e5b770a2
#
_cell.length_a   1.000
_cell.length_b   1.000
_cell.length_c   1.000
_cell.angle_alpha   90.00
_cell.angle_beta   90.00
_cell.angle_gamma   90.00
#
_symmetry.space_group_name_H-M   'P 1'
#
loop_
_entity.id
_entity.type
_entity.pdbx_description
1 polymer ?
#
loop_
_entity_poly.entity_id
_entity_poly.type
_entity_poly.pdbx_seq_one_letter_code
_entity_poly.pdbx_strand_id
1 'polypeptide(L)'
;MLPLRSPHVRDNRGVITDAERAELFRRAHAAPKVHGRPDVVFHYSEDGTIKRFTPHVPPSNPSHPPAVWAIDAERAPLYWFPRRCPRISVWANDGDQQARLSELFQTEASRICAAETIWLDEMRRAHIYQYRFDASQFAPWAGADGEYISGDVIQPDHVDVIDDLLGMHAAAEVELRFTPRLGRLMDEMLASGLPFSFVRIRDARR
;
A
#
# COMPACT_ATOMS: atom_id res chain seq x y z
N MET A 1 -10.31 37.66 -5.86
CA MET A 1 -10.49 36.86 -4.64
C MET A 1 -9.39 35.80 -4.67
N LEU A 2 -8.28 36.04 -3.96
CA LEU A 2 -7.10 35.15 -3.99
C LEU A 2 -7.35 33.92 -3.12
N PRO A 3 -6.93 32.72 -3.53
CA PRO A 3 -7.04 31.54 -2.69
C PRO A 3 -6.06 31.61 -1.51
N LEU A 4 -6.58 31.37 -0.32
CA LEU A 4 -5.83 31.26 0.92
C LEU A 4 -4.76 30.15 0.80
N ARG A 5 -3.49 30.55 0.80
CA ARG A 5 -2.36 29.64 1.02
C ARG A 5 -2.41 29.16 2.47
N SER A 6 -2.61 27.88 2.69
CA SER A 6 -2.35 27.26 3.99
C SER A 6 -0.86 27.36 4.30
N PRO A 7 -0.46 27.81 5.48
CA PRO A 7 0.94 27.88 5.85
C PRO A 7 1.44 26.48 6.18
N HIS A 8 2.22 25.87 5.29
CA HIS A 8 3.06 24.73 5.64
C HIS A 8 4.23 25.26 6.48
N VAL A 9 4.14 25.12 7.77
CA VAL A 9 5.27 25.39 8.68
C VAL A 9 6.24 24.22 8.54
N ARG A 10 7.27 24.40 7.73
CA ARG A 10 8.43 23.48 7.70
C ARG A 10 9.35 23.87 8.85
N ASP A 11 9.95 22.88 9.53
CA ASP A 11 11.08 23.17 10.39
C ASP A 11 12.24 23.72 9.55
N ASN A 12 13.23 24.37 10.18
CA ASN A 12 14.40 24.92 9.49
C ASN A 12 15.25 23.91 8.71
N ARG A 13 14.90 22.61 8.72
CA ARG A 13 15.56 21.51 8.02
C ARG A 13 14.72 20.93 6.85
N GLY A 14 13.52 21.46 6.61
CA GLY A 14 12.63 21.00 5.55
C GLY A 14 11.95 19.64 5.82
N VAL A 15 11.98 19.16 7.06
CA VAL A 15 11.33 17.92 7.48
C VAL A 15 9.92 18.24 7.94
N ILE A 16 8.93 17.47 7.49
CA ILE A 16 7.55 17.61 7.94
C ILE A 16 7.40 17.11 9.39
N THR A 17 6.62 17.82 10.18
CA THR A 17 6.35 17.46 11.59
C THR A 17 5.44 16.23 11.69
N ASP A 18 5.41 15.56 12.84
CA ASP A 18 4.54 14.41 13.08
C ASP A 18 3.04 14.78 12.97
N ALA A 19 2.67 16.00 13.35
CA ALA A 19 1.30 16.51 13.21
C ALA A 19 0.93 16.73 11.74
N GLU A 20 1.81 17.32 10.93
CA GLU A 20 1.63 17.49 9.48
C GLU A 20 1.56 16.13 8.78
N ARG A 21 2.41 15.18 9.17
CA ARG A 21 2.39 13.80 8.66
C ARG A 21 1.06 13.11 8.93
N ALA A 22 0.55 13.21 10.17
CA ALA A 22 -0.75 12.65 10.55
C ALA A 22 -1.92 13.28 9.77
N GLU A 23 -1.88 14.60 9.51
CA GLU A 23 -2.90 15.29 8.71
C GLU A 23 -2.85 14.86 7.24
N LEU A 24 -1.68 14.81 6.63
CA LEU A 24 -1.51 14.36 5.25
C LEU A 24 -1.98 12.90 5.09
N PHE A 25 -1.68 12.04 6.07
CA PHE A 25 -2.15 10.66 6.09
C PHE A 25 -3.68 10.59 6.13
N ARG A 26 -4.34 11.37 6.98
CA ARG A 26 -5.82 11.42 7.05
C ARG A 26 -6.43 11.89 5.73
N ARG A 27 -5.86 12.91 5.09
CA ARG A 27 -6.36 13.43 3.79
C ARG A 27 -6.26 12.40 2.67
N ALA A 28 -5.15 11.69 2.59
CA ALA A 28 -4.96 10.65 1.57
C ALA A 28 -5.99 9.51 1.67
N HIS A 29 -6.37 9.13 2.91
CA HIS A 29 -7.37 8.07 3.15
C HIS A 29 -8.83 8.56 2.99
N ALA A 30 -9.05 9.86 2.93
CA ALA A 30 -10.36 10.45 2.69
C ALA A 30 -10.67 10.70 1.20
N ALA A 31 -9.73 10.37 0.28
CA ALA A 31 -9.93 10.59 -1.15
C ALA A 31 -11.05 9.71 -1.72
N PRO A 32 -11.83 10.21 -2.70
CA PRO A 32 -12.89 9.44 -3.35
C PRO A 32 -12.34 8.19 -4.05
N LYS A 33 -13.10 7.11 -4.04
CA LYS A 33 -12.75 5.86 -4.74
C LYS A 33 -12.94 6.02 -6.25
N VAL A 34 -11.92 5.62 -7.01
CA VAL A 34 -11.88 5.82 -8.48
C VAL A 34 -12.34 4.58 -9.25
N HIS A 35 -12.37 3.39 -8.62
CA HIS A 35 -12.57 2.13 -9.33
C HIS A 35 -13.92 1.48 -9.05
N GLY A 36 -14.45 0.77 -10.08
CA GLY A 36 -15.61 -0.08 -9.95
C GLY A 36 -15.36 -1.27 -9.01
N ARG A 37 -16.44 -1.98 -8.61
CA ARG A 37 -16.30 -3.18 -7.77
C ARG A 37 -15.61 -4.29 -8.58
N PRO A 38 -14.51 -4.89 -8.06
CA PRO A 38 -13.87 -6.02 -8.72
C PRO A 38 -14.71 -7.29 -8.58
N ASP A 39 -14.48 -8.28 -9.47
CA ASP A 39 -15.06 -9.62 -9.34
C ASP A 39 -14.27 -10.49 -8.36
N VAL A 40 -12.98 -10.17 -8.18
CA VAL A 40 -12.03 -10.95 -7.39
C VAL A 40 -11.22 -10.03 -6.48
N VAL A 41 -11.00 -10.49 -5.24
CA VAL A 41 -10.09 -9.84 -4.29
C VAL A 41 -9.09 -10.85 -3.73
N PHE A 42 -7.99 -10.35 -3.16
CA PHE A 42 -6.84 -11.17 -2.78
C PHE A 42 -6.42 -10.93 -1.33
N HIS A 43 -5.89 -11.97 -0.70
CA HIS A 43 -5.13 -11.87 0.54
C HIS A 43 -3.75 -12.49 0.33
N TYR A 44 -2.72 -11.87 0.92
CA TYR A 44 -1.33 -12.32 0.79
C TYR A 44 -0.80 -12.80 2.15
N SER A 45 -0.15 -13.97 2.16
CA SER A 45 0.42 -14.58 3.36
C SER A 45 1.71 -15.33 3.04
N GLU A 46 2.59 -15.47 4.02
CA GLU A 46 3.73 -16.42 3.95
C GLU A 46 3.32 -17.86 4.31
N ASP A 47 2.12 -18.04 4.87
CA ASP A 47 1.54 -19.36 5.15
C ASP A 47 0.62 -19.79 4.00
N GLY A 48 0.98 -20.86 3.29
CA GLY A 48 0.22 -21.46 2.18
C GLY A 48 -0.82 -22.49 2.62
N THR A 49 -0.97 -22.74 3.91
CA THR A 49 -1.83 -23.82 4.44
C THR A 49 -3.20 -23.36 4.90
N ILE A 50 -3.48 -22.04 4.82
CA ILE A 50 -4.73 -21.46 5.32
C ILE A 50 -5.90 -21.95 4.50
N LYS A 51 -6.80 -22.68 5.11
CA LYS A 51 -8.04 -23.19 4.47
C LYS A 51 -9.26 -22.31 4.76
N ARG A 52 -9.21 -21.51 5.83
CA ARG A 52 -10.31 -20.65 6.27
C ARG A 52 -9.74 -19.38 6.91
N PHE A 53 -10.30 -18.26 6.52
CA PHE A 53 -10.00 -16.95 7.10
C PHE A 53 -11.11 -16.59 8.07
N THR A 54 -10.75 -16.33 9.32
CA THR A 54 -11.69 -15.93 10.37
C THR A 54 -11.52 -14.43 10.65
N PRO A 55 -12.62 -13.69 10.80
CA PRO A 55 -12.56 -12.28 11.14
C PRO A 55 -11.74 -12.04 12.41
N HIS A 56 -10.81 -11.10 12.35
CA HIS A 56 -9.97 -10.71 13.47
C HIS A 56 -9.65 -9.22 13.43
N VAL A 57 -9.35 -8.65 14.59
CA VAL A 57 -8.85 -7.27 14.72
C VAL A 57 -7.37 -7.27 14.35
N PRO A 58 -6.92 -6.48 13.35
CA PRO A 58 -5.51 -6.41 13.02
C PRO A 58 -4.69 -5.89 14.20
N PRO A 59 -3.63 -6.59 14.65
CA PRO A 59 -2.79 -6.11 15.74
C PRO A 59 -2.11 -4.76 15.46
N SER A 60 -1.95 -4.42 14.19
CA SER A 60 -1.38 -3.14 13.74
C SER A 60 -2.34 -1.97 13.88
N ASN A 61 -3.65 -2.23 13.93
CA ASN A 61 -4.68 -1.21 14.11
C ASN A 61 -5.86 -1.74 14.95
N PRO A 62 -5.77 -1.63 16.28
CA PRO A 62 -6.79 -2.12 17.19
C PRO A 62 -8.14 -1.41 17.08
N SER A 63 -8.22 -0.29 16.40
CA SER A 63 -9.46 0.46 16.16
C SER A 63 -10.28 -0.07 14.98
N HIS A 64 -9.71 -0.96 14.17
CA HIS A 64 -10.42 -1.58 13.06
C HIS A 64 -11.44 -2.63 13.58
N PRO A 65 -12.54 -2.85 12.83
CA PRO A 65 -13.48 -3.92 13.17
C PRO A 65 -12.81 -5.29 12.99
N PRO A 66 -13.30 -6.34 13.70
CA PRO A 66 -12.95 -7.70 13.36
C PRO A 66 -13.41 -8.03 11.93
N ALA A 67 -12.48 -8.37 11.05
CA ALA A 67 -12.79 -8.67 9.65
C ALA A 67 -11.74 -9.61 9.02
N VAL A 68 -12.14 -10.27 7.95
CA VAL A 68 -11.23 -10.83 6.95
C VAL A 68 -10.91 -9.71 5.97
N TRP A 69 -9.63 -9.44 5.78
CA TRP A 69 -9.14 -8.35 4.93
C TRP A 69 -8.66 -8.88 3.60
N ALA A 70 -9.07 -8.21 2.53
CA ALA A 70 -8.64 -8.49 1.17
C ALA A 70 -8.33 -7.18 0.43
N ILE A 71 -7.67 -7.30 -0.72
CA ILE A 71 -7.29 -6.16 -1.56
C ILE A 71 -7.61 -6.50 -3.02
N ASP A 72 -7.91 -5.48 -3.83
CA ASP A 72 -8.09 -5.66 -5.27
C ASP A 72 -6.77 -5.90 -6.01
N ALA A 73 -6.87 -6.25 -7.30
CA ALA A 73 -5.72 -6.51 -8.15
C ALA A 73 -4.85 -5.26 -8.35
N GLU A 74 -5.46 -4.08 -8.36
CA GLU A 74 -4.74 -2.83 -8.59
C GLU A 74 -3.86 -2.44 -7.42
N ARG A 75 -4.27 -2.77 -6.19
CA ARG A 75 -3.49 -2.53 -4.97
C ARG A 75 -2.61 -3.71 -4.57
N ALA A 76 -2.74 -4.85 -5.24
CA ALA A 76 -1.97 -6.08 -4.97
C ALA A 76 -0.45 -5.87 -4.87
N PRO A 77 0.20 -5.03 -5.72
CA PRO A 77 1.64 -4.78 -5.62
C PRO A 77 2.13 -4.26 -4.27
N LEU A 78 1.26 -3.63 -3.49
CA LEU A 78 1.58 -3.18 -2.12
C LEU A 78 1.90 -4.34 -1.17
N TYR A 79 1.51 -5.57 -1.54
CA TYR A 79 1.60 -6.78 -0.71
C TYR A 79 2.56 -7.84 -1.27
N TRP A 80 3.20 -7.61 -2.44
CA TRP A 80 4.21 -8.51 -2.99
C TRP A 80 5.59 -8.31 -2.34
N PHE A 81 5.59 -8.37 -1.03
CA PHE A 81 6.76 -8.18 -0.18
C PHE A 81 6.78 -9.22 0.93
N PRO A 82 7.95 -9.57 1.47
CA PRO A 82 8.02 -10.32 2.72
C PRO A 82 7.18 -9.64 3.80
N ARG A 83 6.48 -10.41 4.61
CA ARG A 83 5.49 -9.92 5.58
C ARG A 83 6.02 -8.82 6.50
N ARG A 84 7.29 -8.91 6.91
CA ARG A 84 7.90 -7.95 7.83
C ARG A 84 8.59 -6.77 7.15
N CYS A 85 8.71 -6.79 5.82
CA CYS A 85 9.37 -5.74 5.06
C CYS A 85 8.65 -4.40 5.21
N PRO A 86 9.30 -3.37 5.77
CA PRO A 86 8.81 -2.00 5.72
C PRO A 86 8.81 -1.51 4.27
N ARG A 87 7.69 -0.95 3.83
CA ARG A 87 7.57 -0.45 2.47
C ARG A 87 6.65 0.75 2.40
N ILE A 88 6.90 1.58 1.42
CA ILE A 88 6.10 2.74 1.08
C ILE A 88 5.75 2.69 -0.40
N SER A 89 4.59 3.20 -0.74
CA SER A 89 4.13 3.22 -2.13
C SER A 89 3.38 4.50 -2.42
N VAL A 90 3.51 5.00 -3.64
CA VAL A 90 2.77 6.14 -4.19
C VAL A 90 2.34 5.77 -5.61
N TRP A 91 1.16 6.23 -6.03
CA TRP A 91 0.63 5.92 -7.36
C TRP A 91 -0.20 7.05 -7.92
N ALA A 92 -0.52 6.97 -9.20
CA ALA A 92 -1.43 7.85 -9.90
C ALA A 92 -2.72 7.09 -10.27
N ASN A 93 -3.88 7.73 -10.13
CA ASN A 93 -5.18 7.19 -10.53
C ASN A 93 -5.71 7.82 -11.83
N ASP A 94 -5.11 8.93 -12.27
CA ASP A 94 -5.51 9.70 -13.46
C ASP A 94 -4.31 10.41 -14.11
N GLY A 95 -4.54 11.07 -15.24
CA GLY A 95 -3.50 11.74 -16.00
C GLY A 95 -2.83 12.90 -15.27
N ASP A 96 -3.57 13.67 -14.48
CA ASP A 96 -3.02 14.79 -13.71
C ASP A 96 -2.12 14.29 -12.59
N GLN A 97 -2.54 13.22 -11.92
CA GLN A 97 -1.72 12.55 -10.90
C GLN A 97 -0.51 11.88 -11.52
N GLN A 98 -0.62 11.31 -12.74
CA GLN A 98 0.52 10.74 -13.47
C GLN A 98 1.55 11.81 -13.80
N ALA A 99 1.15 12.96 -14.33
CA ALA A 99 2.05 14.08 -14.61
C ALA A 99 2.78 14.53 -13.34
N ARG A 100 2.04 14.64 -12.22
CA ARG A 100 2.60 15.01 -10.91
C ARG A 100 3.56 13.95 -10.36
N LEU A 101 3.22 12.66 -10.49
CA LEU A 101 4.08 11.55 -10.08
C LEU A 101 5.40 11.59 -10.87
N SER A 102 5.31 11.76 -12.20
CA SER A 102 6.47 11.82 -13.08
C SER A 102 7.37 13.01 -12.75
N GLU A 103 6.79 14.18 -12.51
CA GLU A 103 7.55 15.39 -12.15
C GLU A 103 8.27 15.23 -10.80
N LEU A 104 7.56 14.79 -9.76
CA LEU A 104 8.10 14.75 -8.39
C LEU A 104 9.10 13.62 -8.17
N PHE A 105 8.87 12.47 -8.81
CA PHE A 105 9.65 11.26 -8.56
C PHE A 105 10.51 10.81 -9.74
N GLN A 106 10.52 11.56 -10.85
CA GLN A 106 11.33 11.26 -12.03
C GLN A 106 11.06 9.85 -12.58
N THR A 107 9.79 9.51 -12.79
CA THR A 107 9.34 8.17 -13.22
C THR A 107 8.34 8.26 -14.37
N GLU A 108 8.31 7.24 -15.22
CA GLU A 108 7.24 6.99 -16.20
C GLU A 108 6.21 5.96 -15.69
N ALA A 109 6.53 5.24 -14.62
CA ALA A 109 5.63 4.27 -14.02
C ALA A 109 4.44 4.96 -13.36
N SER A 110 3.27 4.32 -13.40
CA SER A 110 2.07 4.81 -12.69
C SER A 110 2.12 4.53 -11.18
N ARG A 111 3.10 3.75 -10.73
CA ARG A 111 3.27 3.36 -9.34
C ARG A 111 4.74 3.16 -8.98
N ILE A 112 5.10 3.65 -7.81
CA ILE A 112 6.39 3.39 -7.17
C ILE A 112 6.13 2.62 -5.88
N CYS A 113 6.82 1.50 -5.71
CA CYS A 113 6.95 0.82 -4.42
C CYS A 113 8.40 0.91 -3.96
N ALA A 114 8.64 1.21 -2.70
CA ALA A 114 9.99 1.32 -2.17
C ALA A 114 10.16 0.56 -0.85
N ALA A 115 11.32 -0.08 -0.73
CA ALA A 115 11.77 -0.77 0.47
C ALA A 115 13.21 -0.38 0.82
N GLU A 116 13.67 -0.74 2.01
CA GLU A 116 15.08 -0.53 2.36
C GLU A 116 15.96 -1.58 1.68
N THR A 117 17.17 -1.15 1.28
CA THR A 117 18.16 -1.99 0.57
C THR A 117 18.47 -3.31 1.30
N ILE A 118 18.40 -3.32 2.63
CA ILE A 118 18.63 -4.52 3.43
C ILE A 118 17.63 -5.65 3.12
N TRP A 119 16.46 -5.33 2.56
CA TRP A 119 15.42 -6.30 2.22
C TRP A 119 15.58 -6.92 0.83
N LEU A 120 16.51 -6.42 0.00
CA LEU A 120 16.67 -6.90 -1.38
C LEU A 120 16.94 -8.40 -1.47
N ASP A 121 17.81 -8.93 -0.61
CA ASP A 121 18.12 -10.35 -0.61
C ASP A 121 16.98 -11.23 -0.10
N GLU A 122 16.18 -10.70 0.83
CA GLU A 122 14.95 -11.37 1.27
C GLU A 122 13.90 -11.37 0.16
N MET A 123 13.72 -10.23 -0.54
CA MET A 123 12.83 -10.13 -1.71
C MET A 123 13.16 -11.15 -2.82
N ARG A 124 14.46 -11.46 -3.00
CA ARG A 124 14.90 -12.45 -4.01
C ARG A 124 14.62 -13.91 -3.60
N ARG A 125 14.55 -14.19 -2.32
CA ARG A 125 14.42 -15.56 -1.79
C ARG A 125 13.04 -15.89 -1.28
N ALA A 126 12.29 -14.87 -0.87
CA ALA A 126 10.98 -15.06 -0.30
C ALA A 126 9.96 -15.51 -1.35
N HIS A 127 9.01 -16.29 -0.90
CA HIS A 127 7.79 -16.57 -1.62
C HIS A 127 6.60 -16.18 -0.73
N ILE A 128 5.49 -15.84 -1.35
CA ILE A 128 4.22 -15.56 -0.69
C ILE A 128 3.11 -16.34 -1.38
N TYR A 129 2.02 -16.52 -0.67
CA TYR A 129 0.82 -17.17 -1.19
C TYR A 129 -0.24 -16.12 -1.43
N GLN A 130 -0.80 -16.09 -2.65
CA GLN A 130 -1.93 -15.29 -3.05
C GLN A 130 -3.20 -16.11 -2.90
N TYR A 131 -4.04 -15.75 -1.96
CA TYR A 131 -5.35 -16.31 -1.75
C TYR A 131 -6.37 -15.49 -2.53
N ARG A 132 -7.12 -16.16 -3.40
CA ARG A 132 -8.14 -15.56 -4.24
C ARG A 132 -9.53 -15.81 -3.66
N PHE A 133 -10.38 -14.79 -3.70
CA PHE A 133 -11.75 -14.84 -3.22
C PHE A 133 -12.70 -14.20 -4.23
N ASP A 134 -13.94 -14.70 -4.29
CA ASP A 134 -15.06 -14.01 -4.90
C ASP A 134 -15.33 -12.71 -4.13
N ALA A 135 -15.23 -11.57 -4.80
CA ALA A 135 -15.44 -10.27 -4.19
C ALA A 135 -16.88 -10.03 -3.72
N SER A 136 -17.85 -10.83 -4.15
CA SER A 136 -19.23 -10.73 -3.67
C SER A 136 -19.35 -10.97 -2.15
N GLN A 137 -18.41 -11.71 -1.56
CA GLN A 137 -18.34 -12.02 -0.14
C GLN A 137 -17.76 -10.88 0.71
N PHE A 138 -17.33 -9.78 0.08
CA PHE A 138 -16.66 -8.67 0.72
C PHE A 138 -17.38 -7.35 0.45
N ALA A 139 -17.24 -6.41 1.37
CA ALA A 139 -17.64 -5.02 1.20
C ALA A 139 -16.41 -4.13 1.05
N PRO A 140 -16.47 -3.06 0.23
CA PRO A 140 -15.39 -2.08 0.19
C PRO A 140 -15.16 -1.46 1.58
N TRP A 141 -13.89 -1.35 1.99
CA TRP A 141 -13.55 -0.66 3.21
C TRP A 141 -13.53 0.86 2.98
N ALA A 142 -14.31 1.59 3.79
CA ALA A 142 -14.41 3.04 3.65
C ALA A 142 -13.11 3.79 4.05
N GLY A 143 -12.21 3.13 4.77
CA GLY A 143 -10.97 3.73 5.26
C GLY A 143 -9.82 3.76 4.25
N ALA A 144 -9.88 2.93 3.19
CA ALA A 144 -8.84 2.92 2.16
C ALA A 144 -9.38 2.38 0.83
N ASP A 145 -8.98 3.01 -0.27
CA ASP A 145 -9.34 2.57 -1.61
C ASP A 145 -8.64 1.26 -1.98
N GLY A 146 -9.40 0.34 -2.62
CA GLY A 146 -8.92 -0.98 -3.01
C GLY A 146 -8.81 -2.00 -1.87
N GLU A 147 -9.19 -1.63 -0.63
CA GLU A 147 -9.32 -2.55 0.48
C GLU A 147 -10.76 -3.03 0.66
N TYR A 148 -10.91 -4.30 1.00
CA TYR A 148 -12.18 -4.99 1.14
C TYR A 148 -12.21 -5.79 2.45
N ILE A 149 -13.38 -5.85 3.09
CA ILE A 149 -13.57 -6.55 4.35
C ILE A 149 -14.77 -7.49 4.29
N SER A 150 -14.69 -8.60 5.03
CA SER A 150 -15.82 -9.47 5.32
C SER A 150 -15.90 -9.75 6.81
N GLY A 151 -17.13 -9.69 7.36
CA GLY A 151 -17.43 -10.10 8.73
C GLY A 151 -17.66 -11.61 8.90
N ASP A 152 -17.63 -12.35 7.79
CA ASP A 152 -17.88 -13.80 7.77
C ASP A 152 -16.58 -14.60 7.73
N VAL A 153 -16.68 -15.90 8.01
CA VAL A 153 -15.59 -16.85 7.81
C VAL A 153 -15.53 -17.20 6.33
N ILE A 154 -14.42 -16.86 5.66
CA ILE A 154 -14.25 -17.02 4.21
C ILE A 154 -13.28 -18.17 3.92
N GLN A 155 -13.58 -18.94 2.87
CA GLN A 155 -12.66 -19.89 2.27
C GLN A 155 -12.14 -19.36 0.94
N PRO A 156 -10.85 -19.52 0.63
CA PRO A 156 -10.33 -19.10 -0.67
C PRO A 156 -10.83 -20.04 -1.77
N ASP A 157 -11.11 -19.47 -2.94
CA ASP A 157 -11.43 -20.24 -4.14
C ASP A 157 -10.17 -20.88 -4.73
N HIS A 158 -9.03 -20.20 -4.59
CA HIS A 158 -7.75 -20.64 -5.12
C HIS A 158 -6.58 -20.07 -4.32
N VAL A 159 -5.44 -20.77 -4.39
CA VAL A 159 -4.18 -20.35 -3.76
C VAL A 159 -3.05 -20.51 -4.77
N ASP A 160 -2.39 -19.40 -5.10
CA ASP A 160 -1.21 -19.37 -5.96
C ASP A 160 0.06 -19.12 -5.13
N VAL A 161 1.18 -19.69 -5.56
CA VAL A 161 2.50 -19.35 -5.04
C VAL A 161 3.12 -18.26 -5.91
N ILE A 162 3.61 -17.21 -5.30
CA ILE A 162 4.44 -16.18 -5.94
C ILE A 162 5.85 -16.36 -5.40
N ASP A 163 6.75 -16.89 -6.19
CA ASP A 163 8.15 -17.21 -5.86
C ASP A 163 9.17 -16.23 -6.46
N ASP A 164 8.69 -15.31 -7.33
CA ASP A 164 9.49 -14.21 -7.88
C ASP A 164 8.81 -12.87 -7.59
N LEU A 165 9.05 -12.33 -6.40
CA LEU A 165 8.46 -11.05 -5.99
C LEU A 165 8.97 -9.87 -6.83
N LEU A 166 10.23 -9.92 -7.29
CA LEU A 166 10.81 -8.87 -8.12
C LEU A 166 10.22 -8.91 -9.53
N GLY A 167 10.10 -10.11 -10.12
CA GLY A 167 9.49 -10.31 -11.43
C GLY A 167 8.02 -9.92 -11.44
N MET A 168 7.27 -10.16 -10.37
CA MET A 168 5.88 -9.70 -10.25
C MET A 168 5.75 -8.18 -10.33
N HIS A 169 6.60 -7.42 -9.63
CA HIS A 169 6.60 -5.97 -9.73
C HIS A 169 6.98 -5.51 -11.14
N ALA A 170 7.99 -6.12 -11.75
CA ALA A 170 8.42 -5.79 -13.12
C ALA A 170 7.32 -6.09 -14.15
N ALA A 171 6.64 -7.25 -14.05
CA ALA A 171 5.56 -7.63 -14.94
C ALA A 171 4.32 -6.71 -14.82
N ALA A 172 4.12 -6.10 -13.65
CA ALA A 172 3.06 -5.12 -13.39
C ALA A 172 3.48 -3.67 -13.68
N GLU A 173 4.66 -3.46 -14.30
CA GLU A 173 5.22 -2.12 -14.59
C GLU A 173 5.33 -1.20 -13.37
N VAL A 174 5.50 -1.81 -12.18
CA VAL A 174 5.71 -1.08 -10.93
C VAL A 174 7.19 -0.74 -10.80
N GLU A 175 7.51 0.52 -10.61
CA GLU A 175 8.87 0.93 -10.28
C GLU A 175 9.21 0.54 -8.85
N LEU A 176 10.15 -0.40 -8.70
CA LEU A 176 10.59 -0.86 -7.39
C LEU A 176 11.92 -0.18 -7.01
N ARG A 177 11.91 0.59 -5.92
CA ARG A 177 13.09 1.31 -5.41
C ARG A 177 13.63 0.66 -4.14
N PHE A 178 14.95 0.55 -4.07
CA PHE A 178 15.65 0.17 -2.85
C PHE A 178 16.52 1.32 -2.37
N THR A 179 16.26 1.80 -1.16
CA THR A 179 17.00 2.93 -0.55
C THR A 179 17.62 2.51 0.78
N PRO A 180 18.70 3.14 1.23
CA PRO A 180 19.27 2.83 2.55
C PRO A 180 18.31 3.07 3.72
N ARG A 181 17.41 4.06 3.58
CA ARG A 181 16.39 4.44 4.59
C ARG A 181 15.17 5.03 3.87
N LEU A 182 13.98 4.76 4.39
CA LEU A 182 12.71 5.22 3.78
C LEU A 182 12.32 6.66 4.16
N GLY A 183 12.83 7.20 5.27
CA GLY A 183 12.31 8.42 5.87
C GLY A 183 12.16 9.61 4.93
N ARG A 184 13.21 9.95 4.17
CA ARG A 184 13.15 11.08 3.22
C ARG A 184 12.13 10.85 2.09
N LEU A 185 12.15 9.68 1.48
CA LEU A 185 11.21 9.34 0.40
C LEU A 185 9.77 9.30 0.91
N MET A 186 9.56 8.82 2.13
CA MET A 186 8.26 8.84 2.80
C MET A 186 7.75 10.29 2.98
N ASP A 187 8.59 11.21 3.41
CA ASP A 187 8.22 12.62 3.57
C ASP A 187 7.88 13.27 2.21
N GLU A 188 8.61 12.94 1.15
CA GLU A 188 8.34 13.38 -0.22
C GLU A 188 6.99 12.83 -0.72
N MET A 189 6.69 11.55 -0.48
CA MET A 189 5.40 10.94 -0.83
C MET A 189 4.23 11.59 -0.05
N LEU A 190 4.39 11.82 1.25
CA LEU A 190 3.39 12.51 2.05
C LEU A 190 3.10 13.93 1.53
N ALA A 191 4.14 14.67 1.15
CA ALA A 191 4.02 16.04 0.66
C ALA A 191 3.50 16.11 -0.79
N SER A 192 3.49 15.00 -1.53
CA SER A 192 3.13 14.95 -2.95
C SER A 192 1.67 15.27 -3.23
N GLY A 193 0.76 15.00 -2.29
CA GLY A 193 -0.68 15.06 -2.50
C GLY A 193 -1.24 13.90 -3.36
N LEU A 194 -0.40 12.92 -3.71
CA LEU A 194 -0.79 11.71 -4.43
C LEU A 194 -1.31 10.64 -3.46
N PRO A 195 -2.07 9.65 -3.93
CA PRO A 195 -2.42 8.50 -3.14
C PRO A 195 -1.16 7.71 -2.73
N PHE A 196 -1.12 7.26 -1.49
CA PHE A 196 0.02 6.50 -0.98
C PHE A 196 -0.41 5.43 0.03
N SER A 197 0.50 4.48 0.29
CA SER A 197 0.36 3.49 1.37
C SER A 197 1.69 3.27 2.06
N PHE A 198 1.66 3.16 3.39
CA PHE A 198 2.82 2.87 4.22
C PHE A 198 2.54 1.64 5.06
N VAL A 199 3.35 0.61 4.87
CA VAL A 199 3.16 -0.69 5.53
C VAL A 199 4.39 -1.02 6.37
N ARG A 200 4.19 -1.43 7.62
CA ARG A 200 5.26 -1.84 8.56
C ARG A 200 6.31 -0.76 8.85
N ILE A 201 6.00 0.51 8.68
CA ILE A 201 6.97 1.62 8.85
C ILE A 201 7.60 1.67 10.25
N ARG A 202 6.92 1.18 11.28
CA ARG A 202 7.49 1.04 12.62
C ARG A 202 8.74 0.12 12.67
N ASP A 203 8.86 -0.80 11.69
CA ASP A 203 9.96 -1.76 11.58
C ASP A 203 11.10 -1.21 10.67
N ALA A 204 10.93 -0.02 10.08
CA ALA A 204 11.94 0.64 9.25
C ALA A 204 13.12 1.15 10.09
N ARG A 205 14.30 1.24 9.48
CA ARG A 205 15.52 1.77 10.10
C ARG A 205 15.37 3.27 10.36
N ARG A 206 15.72 3.67 11.58
CA ARG A 206 15.75 5.08 12.01
C ARG A 206 17.00 5.79 11.53
#